data_d40ee9f1de68a3e3cbd56ddbb438abc1
#
_entry.id   d40ee9f1de68a3e3cbd56ddbb438abc1
#
_cell.length_a   1.000
_cell.length_b   1.000
_cell.length_c   1.000
_cell.angle_alpha   90.00
_cell.angle_beta   90.00
_cell.angle_gamma   90.00
#
_symmetry.space_group_name_H-M   'P 1'
#
loop_
_entity.id
_entity.type
_entity.pdbx_description
1 polymer ?
#
loop_
_entity_poly.entity_id
_entity_poly.type
_entity_poly.pdbx_seq_one_letter_code
_entity_poly.pdbx_strand_id
1 'polypeptide(L)'
;MNIIPENDHAAPRRVQQYTSVQILRGLAALMVVIYHLPAALGMLDLGIPILNSGVDLFFIISGFVMVLSTENRRRDHRAFLMQRFTRVVPFYWVMTFVMVAALWLFAGRAVSLEQLTNSLLFIPYLDTVTGYVQPVLGVGWTLNLEILFYILFAATMGLGTLTQMAMVGVVFAIAVAARIIFKPAADTVLFFYTTPILFEFLAGMALGHLVGRLARLPAVLGVSALVFAIVSMLVMGLGFNLPRTLAQGIPALILVAACISLESYFRLLAPRVLARLGDASYSLYLTHPIVLLATAPVVASANVSPWLAGTVLVAACIAVSLASYSFIEKPLLAISRMSLSAYQVKAQ
;
A
#
# COMPACT_ATOMS: atom_id res chain seq x y z
N MET A 1 -4.51 47.98 35.09
CA MET A 1 -4.95 46.58 35.11
C MET A 1 -4.96 46.13 33.65
N ASN A 2 -3.78 45.75 33.15
CA ASN A 2 -3.57 45.37 31.74
C ASN A 2 -3.80 43.86 31.61
N ILE A 3 -4.87 43.49 30.91
CA ILE A 3 -5.15 42.10 30.54
C ILE A 3 -4.38 41.82 29.26
N ILE A 4 -3.28 41.07 29.36
CA ILE A 4 -2.55 40.51 28.22
C ILE A 4 -3.39 39.37 27.68
N PRO A 5 -3.73 39.34 26.38
CA PRO A 5 -4.39 38.16 25.80
C PRO A 5 -3.36 37.02 25.73
N GLU A 6 -3.69 35.93 26.39
CA GLU A 6 -2.97 34.68 26.37
C GLU A 6 -2.99 34.12 24.94
N ASN A 7 -1.83 34.19 24.28
CA ASN A 7 -1.62 33.60 22.95
C ASN A 7 -1.69 32.08 23.10
N ASP A 8 -2.85 31.52 22.83
CA ASP A 8 -3.08 30.07 22.75
C ASP A 8 -2.41 29.53 21.45
N HIS A 9 -1.08 29.44 21.50
CA HIS A 9 -0.32 28.69 20.51
C HIS A 9 -0.61 27.21 20.72
N ALA A 10 -1.78 26.76 20.24
CA ALA A 10 -2.12 25.34 20.21
C ALA A 10 -0.96 24.57 19.57
N ALA A 11 -0.28 23.76 20.37
CA ALA A 11 0.77 22.88 19.93
C ALA A 11 0.27 22.10 18.69
N PRO A 12 1.09 21.91 17.64
CA PRO A 12 0.66 21.24 16.42
C PRO A 12 0.11 19.86 16.79
N ARG A 13 -1.17 19.64 16.57
CA ARG A 13 -1.81 18.35 16.82
C ARG A 13 -1.00 17.30 16.05
N ARG A 14 -0.31 16.42 16.77
CA ARG A 14 0.38 15.26 16.19
C ARG A 14 -0.64 14.52 15.34
N VAL A 15 -0.31 14.23 14.08
CA VAL A 15 -1.15 13.39 13.23
C VAL A 15 -1.45 12.13 14.02
N GLN A 16 -2.72 11.97 14.39
CA GLN A 16 -3.17 10.88 15.22
C GLN A 16 -2.90 9.58 14.46
N GLN A 17 -2.00 8.74 14.96
CA GLN A 17 -1.75 7.42 14.37
C GLN A 17 -2.95 6.52 14.70
N TYR A 18 -3.60 6.02 13.68
CA TYR A 18 -4.67 5.04 13.83
C TYR A 18 -4.06 3.65 14.01
N THR A 19 -4.25 3.06 15.19
CA THR A 19 -3.76 1.71 15.51
C THR A 19 -4.41 0.67 14.61
N SER A 20 -5.71 0.82 14.35
CA SER A 20 -6.45 -0.03 13.42
C SER A 20 -5.86 -0.03 12.02
N VAL A 21 -5.49 1.15 11.50
CA VAL A 21 -4.86 1.29 10.17
C VAL A 21 -3.48 0.64 10.13
N GLN A 22 -2.69 0.76 11.21
CA GLN A 22 -1.39 0.09 11.28
C GLN A 22 -1.54 -1.44 11.24
N ILE A 23 -2.49 -1.97 12.00
CA ILE A 23 -2.78 -3.41 11.99
C ILE A 23 -3.26 -3.87 10.61
N LEU A 24 -4.19 -3.13 9.99
CA LEU A 24 -4.67 -3.45 8.64
C LEU A 24 -3.54 -3.47 7.61
N ARG A 25 -2.58 -2.55 7.70
CA ARG A 25 -1.39 -2.57 6.82
C ARG A 25 -0.56 -3.83 7.00
N GLY A 26 -0.34 -4.25 8.24
CA GLY A 26 0.38 -5.50 8.55
C GLY A 26 -0.34 -6.72 8.00
N LEU A 27 -1.66 -6.79 8.21
CA LEU A 27 -2.51 -7.86 7.68
C LEU A 27 -2.55 -7.85 6.15
N ALA A 28 -2.69 -6.69 5.52
CA ALA A 28 -2.66 -6.54 4.07
C ALA A 28 -1.35 -7.04 3.46
N ALA A 29 -0.20 -6.70 4.06
CA ALA A 29 1.09 -7.22 3.63
C ALA A 29 1.18 -8.75 3.79
N LEU A 30 0.69 -9.29 4.90
CA LEU A 30 0.67 -10.73 5.14
C LEU A 30 -0.26 -11.46 4.14
N MET A 31 -1.43 -10.90 3.84
CA MET A 31 -2.33 -11.43 2.82
C MET A 31 -1.60 -11.54 1.47
N VAL A 32 -0.87 -10.51 1.06
CA VAL A 32 -0.08 -10.52 -0.19
C VAL A 32 1.02 -11.59 -0.15
N VAL A 33 1.71 -11.78 0.97
CA VAL A 33 2.71 -12.86 1.10
C VAL A 33 2.05 -14.22 0.89
N ILE A 34 0.95 -14.49 1.58
CA ILE A 34 0.24 -15.79 1.50
C ILE A 34 -0.31 -16.00 0.09
N TYR A 35 -0.79 -14.95 -0.59
CA TYR A 35 -1.26 -15.00 -1.98
C TYR A 35 -0.17 -15.49 -2.94
N HIS A 36 1.11 -15.16 -2.69
CA HIS A 36 2.22 -15.54 -3.56
C HIS A 36 2.81 -16.94 -3.25
N LEU A 37 2.43 -17.59 -2.14
CA LEU A 37 2.97 -18.89 -1.76
C LEU A 37 2.71 -20.01 -2.77
N PRO A 38 1.49 -20.17 -3.35
CA PRO A 38 1.22 -21.23 -4.32
C PRO A 38 2.15 -21.14 -5.52
N ALA A 39 2.31 -19.97 -6.09
CA ALA A 39 3.22 -19.74 -7.22
C ALA A 39 4.68 -20.06 -6.87
N ALA A 40 5.12 -19.69 -5.66
CA ALA A 40 6.47 -19.96 -5.18
C ALA A 40 6.73 -21.45 -4.95
N LEU A 41 5.72 -22.22 -4.53
CA LEU A 41 5.80 -23.66 -4.26
C LEU A 41 5.43 -24.53 -5.49
N GLY A 42 5.15 -23.92 -6.65
CA GLY A 42 4.69 -24.64 -7.85
C GLY A 42 3.34 -25.34 -7.65
N MET A 43 2.49 -24.81 -6.77
CA MET A 43 1.16 -25.34 -6.47
C MET A 43 0.07 -24.61 -7.24
N LEU A 44 -1.09 -25.23 -7.35
CA LEU A 44 -2.29 -24.53 -7.81
C LEU A 44 -2.69 -23.43 -6.82
N ASP A 45 -3.38 -22.40 -7.32
CA ASP A 45 -3.89 -21.31 -6.47
C ASP A 45 -4.69 -21.89 -5.29
N LEU A 46 -4.50 -21.32 -4.10
CA LEU A 46 -5.24 -21.71 -2.90
C LEU A 46 -6.75 -21.45 -3.01
N GLY A 47 -7.17 -20.70 -4.05
CA GLY A 47 -8.57 -20.33 -4.24
C GLY A 47 -9.14 -19.50 -3.07
N ILE A 48 -8.29 -18.75 -2.37
CA ILE A 48 -8.67 -17.90 -1.23
C ILE A 48 -8.68 -16.42 -1.68
N PRO A 49 -9.78 -15.95 -2.21
CA PRO A 49 -9.87 -14.65 -2.88
C PRO A 49 -9.62 -13.44 -1.98
N ILE A 50 -9.92 -13.58 -0.68
CA ILE A 50 -9.65 -12.51 0.30
C ILE A 50 -8.16 -12.11 0.31
N LEU A 51 -7.24 -13.03 0.01
CA LEU A 51 -5.80 -12.75 0.02
C LEU A 51 -5.40 -11.71 -1.03
N ASN A 52 -6.09 -11.69 -2.17
CA ASN A 52 -5.85 -10.71 -3.23
C ASN A 52 -6.25 -9.28 -2.83
N SER A 53 -7.19 -9.12 -1.87
CA SER A 53 -7.65 -7.82 -1.37
C SER A 53 -6.60 -7.06 -0.54
N GLY A 54 -5.44 -7.66 -0.26
CA GLY A 54 -4.35 -6.97 0.45
C GLY A 54 -3.90 -5.71 -0.28
N VAL A 55 -3.86 -5.72 -1.62
CA VAL A 55 -3.50 -4.55 -2.44
C VAL A 55 -4.59 -3.48 -2.37
N ASP A 56 -5.86 -3.87 -2.43
CA ASP A 56 -7.01 -2.96 -2.35
C ASP A 56 -7.00 -2.21 -1.00
N LEU A 57 -6.69 -2.92 0.10
CA LEU A 57 -6.51 -2.30 1.41
C LEU A 57 -5.40 -1.24 1.40
N PHE A 58 -4.24 -1.51 0.77
CA PHE A 58 -3.15 -0.54 0.69
C PHE A 58 -3.56 0.72 -0.06
N PHE A 59 -4.29 0.62 -1.17
CA PHE A 59 -4.72 1.77 -1.94
C PHE A 59 -5.73 2.63 -1.18
N ILE A 60 -6.72 2.01 -0.53
CA ILE A 60 -7.68 2.72 0.32
C ILE A 60 -6.98 3.41 1.49
N ILE A 61 -6.08 2.70 2.19
CA ILE A 61 -5.31 3.26 3.30
C ILE A 61 -4.42 4.40 2.82
N SER A 62 -3.82 4.30 1.63
CA SER A 62 -3.01 5.39 1.07
C SER A 62 -3.83 6.65 0.87
N GLY A 63 -5.00 6.56 0.22
CA GLY A 63 -5.92 7.69 0.07
C GLY A 63 -6.35 8.31 1.41
N PHE A 64 -6.70 7.48 2.40
CA PHE A 64 -7.06 7.90 3.75
C PHE A 64 -5.94 8.68 4.45
N VAL A 65 -4.73 8.14 4.45
CA VAL A 65 -3.58 8.77 5.11
C VAL A 65 -3.18 10.07 4.42
N MET A 66 -3.36 10.21 3.09
CA MET A 66 -3.05 11.44 2.38
C MET A 66 -3.93 12.59 2.89
N VAL A 67 -5.24 12.41 2.98
CA VAL A 67 -6.15 13.44 3.49
C VAL A 67 -5.79 13.81 4.93
N LEU A 68 -5.64 12.84 5.83
CA LEU A 68 -5.31 13.11 7.23
C LEU A 68 -3.97 13.84 7.41
N SER A 69 -2.98 13.51 6.58
CA SER A 69 -1.64 14.10 6.70
C SER A 69 -1.56 15.53 6.20
N THR A 70 -2.58 16.00 5.45
CA THR A 70 -2.59 17.33 4.82
C THR A 70 -3.65 18.27 5.37
N GLU A 71 -4.63 17.78 6.14
CA GLU A 71 -5.80 18.53 6.61
C GLU A 71 -5.45 19.82 7.40
N ASN A 72 -4.37 19.83 8.16
CA ASN A 72 -3.98 20.94 9.04
C ASN A 72 -2.57 21.49 8.74
N ARG A 73 -2.00 21.23 7.58
CA ARG A 73 -0.65 21.68 7.22
C ARG A 73 -0.68 22.78 6.18
N ARG A 74 0.35 23.67 6.18
CA ARG A 74 0.59 24.57 5.06
C ARG A 74 0.65 23.74 3.78
N ARG A 75 -0.10 24.16 2.75
CA ARG A 75 -0.26 23.48 1.47
C ARG A 75 0.99 23.61 0.60
N ASP A 76 2.10 23.05 1.07
CA ASP A 76 3.35 23.01 0.33
C ASP A 76 3.42 21.69 -0.46
N HIS A 77 3.13 21.78 -1.76
CA HIS A 77 3.14 20.67 -2.72
C HIS A 77 4.51 19.99 -2.78
N ARG A 78 5.60 20.80 -2.75
CA ARG A 78 6.98 20.28 -2.81
C ARG A 78 7.34 19.51 -1.56
N ALA A 79 7.07 20.06 -0.39
CA ALA A 79 7.32 19.38 0.88
C ALA A 79 6.52 18.09 0.99
N PHE A 80 5.26 18.09 0.52
CA PHE A 80 4.45 16.88 0.45
C PHE A 80 5.08 15.81 -0.44
N LEU A 81 5.39 16.13 -1.71
CA LEU A 81 5.99 15.17 -2.64
C LEU A 81 7.32 14.64 -2.11
N MET A 82 8.20 15.52 -1.62
CA MET A 82 9.46 15.12 -1.04
C MET A 82 9.27 14.16 0.14
N GLN A 83 8.30 14.43 1.02
CA GLN A 83 8.00 13.53 2.15
C GLN A 83 7.51 12.15 1.69
N ARG A 84 6.74 12.08 0.60
CA ARG A 84 6.26 10.81 0.04
C ARG A 84 7.38 10.07 -0.69
N PHE A 85 8.12 10.74 -1.53
CA PHE A 85 9.25 10.14 -2.25
C PHE A 85 10.34 9.62 -1.31
N THR A 86 10.71 10.39 -0.29
CA THR A 86 11.71 9.94 0.70
C THR A 86 11.21 8.76 1.55
N ARG A 87 9.91 8.57 1.66
CA ARG A 87 9.32 7.40 2.33
C ARG A 87 9.38 6.14 1.49
N VAL A 88 9.15 6.25 0.17
CA VAL A 88 8.94 5.10 -0.72
C VAL A 88 10.21 4.78 -1.50
N VAL A 89 10.79 5.78 -2.16
CA VAL A 89 11.81 5.58 -3.21
C VAL A 89 13.11 4.95 -2.69
N PRO A 90 13.74 5.42 -1.61
CA PRO A 90 15.06 4.91 -1.23
C PRO A 90 15.05 3.42 -0.90
N PHE A 91 14.07 2.97 -0.14
CA PHE A 91 13.96 1.56 0.22
C PHE A 91 13.56 0.68 -0.97
N TYR A 92 12.66 1.16 -1.84
CA TYR A 92 12.33 0.48 -3.08
C TYR A 92 13.55 0.30 -4.00
N TRP A 93 14.40 1.33 -4.15
CA TRP A 93 15.61 1.22 -4.94
C TRP A 93 16.57 0.16 -4.38
N VAL A 94 16.80 0.17 -3.07
CA VAL A 94 17.64 -0.86 -2.42
C VAL A 94 17.07 -2.26 -2.70
N MET A 95 15.77 -2.47 -2.52
CA MET A 95 15.14 -3.77 -2.76
C MET A 95 15.13 -4.15 -4.25
N THR A 96 15.06 -3.19 -5.16
CA THR A 96 15.19 -3.45 -6.62
C THR A 96 16.59 -3.97 -6.96
N PHE A 97 17.65 -3.38 -6.40
CA PHE A 97 19.03 -3.90 -6.60
C PHE A 97 19.21 -5.28 -5.97
N VAL A 98 18.65 -5.52 -4.78
CA VAL A 98 18.67 -6.85 -4.16
C VAL A 98 17.92 -7.86 -5.03
N MET A 99 16.78 -7.47 -5.65
CA MET A 99 16.03 -8.34 -6.57
C MET A 99 16.83 -8.65 -7.83
N VAL A 100 17.53 -7.69 -8.40
CA VAL A 100 18.44 -7.93 -9.55
C VAL A 100 19.47 -9.00 -9.21
N ALA A 101 20.12 -8.86 -8.04
CA ALA A 101 21.10 -9.85 -7.57
C ALA A 101 20.43 -11.24 -7.32
N ALA A 102 19.24 -11.25 -6.72
CA ALA A 102 18.51 -12.48 -6.47
C ALA A 102 18.06 -13.19 -7.77
N LEU A 103 17.59 -12.45 -8.77
CA LEU A 103 17.25 -13.00 -10.09
C LEU A 103 18.45 -13.63 -10.77
N TRP A 104 19.61 -12.97 -10.69
CA TRP A 104 20.85 -13.53 -11.25
C TRP A 104 21.32 -14.77 -10.51
N LEU A 105 21.30 -14.76 -9.17
CA LEU A 105 21.82 -15.85 -8.33
C LEU A 105 20.90 -17.08 -8.31
N PHE A 106 19.57 -16.87 -8.20
CA PHE A 106 18.63 -17.97 -7.95
C PHE A 106 17.81 -18.37 -9.18
N ALA A 107 17.65 -17.45 -10.15
CA ALA A 107 16.88 -17.73 -11.37
C ALA A 107 17.73 -17.73 -12.65
N GLY A 108 19.02 -17.43 -12.57
CA GLY A 108 19.90 -17.31 -13.75
C GLY A 108 19.46 -16.22 -14.72
N ARG A 109 18.64 -15.27 -14.27
CA ARG A 109 18.05 -14.22 -15.11
C ARG A 109 18.86 -12.93 -15.02
N ALA A 110 19.38 -12.48 -16.16
CA ALA A 110 19.97 -11.15 -16.29
C ALA A 110 18.87 -10.09 -16.47
N VAL A 111 19.07 -8.92 -15.88
CA VAL A 111 18.21 -7.75 -16.00
C VAL A 111 18.92 -6.74 -16.89
N SER A 112 18.25 -6.23 -17.93
CA SER A 112 18.81 -5.21 -18.81
C SER A 112 18.89 -3.85 -18.10
N LEU A 113 19.80 -2.98 -18.59
CA LEU A 113 19.91 -1.61 -18.09
C LEU A 113 18.60 -0.83 -18.27
N GLU A 114 17.91 -1.06 -19.38
CA GLU A 114 16.59 -0.46 -19.65
C GLU A 114 15.55 -0.87 -18.61
N GLN A 115 15.41 -2.18 -18.33
CA GLN A 115 14.49 -2.69 -17.31
C GLN A 115 14.81 -2.11 -15.93
N LEU A 116 16.09 -2.04 -15.57
CA LEU A 116 16.51 -1.46 -14.30
C LEU A 116 16.17 0.03 -14.22
N THR A 117 16.54 0.81 -15.26
CA THR A 117 16.27 2.25 -15.30
C THR A 117 14.78 2.55 -15.24
N ASN A 118 13.96 1.86 -16.03
CA ASN A 118 12.52 2.01 -16.01
C ASN A 118 11.93 1.68 -14.63
N SER A 119 12.43 0.62 -13.98
CA SER A 119 12.00 0.24 -12.62
C SER A 119 12.34 1.34 -11.61
N LEU A 120 13.57 1.85 -11.59
CA LEU A 120 14.01 2.88 -10.66
C LEU A 120 13.29 4.22 -10.85
N LEU A 121 12.85 4.53 -12.08
CA LEU A 121 12.12 5.75 -12.43
C LEU A 121 10.60 5.59 -12.37
N PHE A 122 10.09 4.43 -11.94
CA PHE A 122 8.64 4.12 -11.90
C PHE A 122 7.96 4.25 -13.27
N ILE A 123 8.70 3.92 -14.35
CA ILE A 123 8.17 3.88 -15.72
C ILE A 123 7.67 2.46 -16.00
N PRO A 124 6.36 2.25 -16.21
CA PRO A 124 5.83 0.92 -16.52
C PRO A 124 6.34 0.42 -17.89
N TYR A 125 6.70 -0.83 -17.94
CA TYR A 125 7.10 -1.52 -19.18
C TYR A 125 6.60 -2.97 -19.17
N LEU A 126 6.43 -3.55 -20.34
CA LEU A 126 6.12 -4.97 -20.48
C LEU A 126 7.36 -5.79 -20.15
N ASP A 127 7.31 -6.58 -19.11
CA ASP A 127 8.32 -7.61 -18.85
C ASP A 127 8.02 -8.83 -19.72
N THR A 128 8.81 -9.01 -20.77
CA THR A 128 8.62 -10.08 -21.77
C THR A 128 8.80 -11.48 -21.20
N VAL A 129 9.41 -11.63 -20.03
CA VAL A 129 9.59 -12.94 -19.37
C VAL A 129 8.31 -13.35 -18.63
N THR A 130 7.66 -12.39 -17.96
CA THR A 130 6.44 -12.67 -17.20
C THR A 130 5.15 -12.40 -17.99
N GLY A 131 5.22 -11.59 -19.06
CA GLY A 131 4.06 -11.17 -19.85
C GLY A 131 3.21 -10.08 -19.17
N TYR A 132 3.69 -9.47 -18.08
CA TYR A 132 2.98 -8.44 -17.34
C TYR A 132 3.69 -7.09 -17.43
N VAL A 133 2.90 -6.00 -17.33
CA VAL A 133 3.43 -4.65 -17.16
C VAL A 133 3.84 -4.47 -15.69
N GLN A 134 5.12 -4.66 -15.42
CA GLN A 134 5.65 -4.62 -14.05
C GLN A 134 7.14 -4.26 -14.02
N PRO A 135 7.66 -3.70 -12.92
CA PRO A 135 9.10 -3.46 -12.74
C PRO A 135 9.86 -4.76 -12.41
N VAL A 136 11.20 -4.66 -12.34
CA VAL A 136 12.09 -5.78 -11.93
C VAL A 136 11.65 -6.40 -10.60
N LEU A 137 11.34 -5.59 -9.61
CA LEU A 137 10.67 -6.04 -8.39
C LEU A 137 9.16 -6.05 -8.65
N GLY A 138 8.61 -7.17 -9.12
CA GLY A 138 7.26 -7.29 -9.67
C GLY A 138 6.18 -6.57 -8.87
N VAL A 139 6.12 -6.77 -7.55
CA VAL A 139 5.13 -6.12 -6.67
C VAL A 139 5.18 -4.59 -6.68
N GLY A 140 6.26 -3.99 -7.18
CA GLY A 140 6.40 -2.55 -7.37
C GLY A 140 5.44 -1.94 -8.39
N TRP A 141 4.67 -2.75 -9.14
CA TRP A 141 3.63 -2.24 -10.02
C TRP A 141 2.60 -1.36 -9.27
N THR A 142 2.32 -1.68 -8.01
CA THR A 142 1.42 -0.88 -7.17
C THR A 142 2.02 0.48 -6.83
N LEU A 143 3.34 0.56 -6.67
CA LEU A 143 4.05 1.82 -6.40
C LEU A 143 3.99 2.77 -7.61
N ASN A 144 3.98 2.26 -8.84
CA ASN A 144 3.78 3.09 -10.03
C ASN A 144 2.43 3.82 -9.98
N LEU A 145 1.35 3.12 -9.57
CA LEU A 145 0.03 3.73 -9.38
C LEU A 145 0.01 4.67 -8.16
N GLU A 146 0.73 4.32 -7.11
CA GLU A 146 0.83 5.15 -5.90
C GLU A 146 1.57 6.46 -6.19
N ILE A 147 2.65 6.44 -6.96
CA ILE A 147 3.38 7.64 -7.40
C ILE A 147 2.49 8.52 -8.28
N LEU A 148 1.74 7.94 -9.23
CA LEU A 148 0.75 8.67 -10.01
C LEU A 148 -0.26 9.39 -9.11
N PHE A 149 -0.81 8.66 -8.12
CA PHE A 149 -1.75 9.24 -7.15
C PHE A 149 -1.11 10.37 -6.34
N TYR A 150 0.14 10.23 -5.87
CA TYR A 150 0.84 11.30 -5.15
C TYR A 150 1.00 12.57 -5.98
N ILE A 151 1.32 12.43 -7.26
CA ILE A 151 1.45 13.58 -8.18
C ILE A 151 0.09 14.26 -8.37
N LEU A 152 -0.97 13.50 -8.65
CA LEU A 152 -2.32 14.05 -8.82
C LEU A 152 -2.84 14.69 -7.53
N PHE A 153 -2.62 14.04 -6.38
CA PHE A 153 -2.98 14.57 -5.08
C PHE A 153 -2.25 15.88 -4.79
N ALA A 154 -0.94 15.95 -5.03
CA ALA A 154 -0.15 17.17 -4.87
C ALA A 154 -0.62 18.27 -5.80
N ALA A 155 -0.86 17.99 -7.08
CA ALA A 155 -1.32 18.97 -8.06
C ALA A 155 -2.65 19.64 -7.67
N THR A 156 -3.51 18.89 -6.96
CA THR A 156 -4.84 19.36 -6.53
C THR A 156 -4.91 19.83 -5.06
N MET A 157 -3.81 19.76 -4.32
CA MET A 157 -3.77 20.01 -2.86
C MET A 157 -4.09 21.43 -2.43
N GLY A 158 -4.05 22.42 -3.33
CA GLY A 158 -4.44 23.82 -3.10
C GLY A 158 -5.96 24.04 -2.96
N LEU A 159 -6.75 23.08 -3.39
CA LEU A 159 -8.21 23.14 -3.42
C LEU A 159 -8.81 22.58 -2.12
N GLY A 160 -10.06 22.91 -1.82
CA GLY A 160 -10.75 22.27 -0.70
C GLY A 160 -10.88 20.75 -0.94
N THR A 161 -10.93 19.96 0.15
CA THR A 161 -10.91 18.49 0.08
C THR A 161 -11.93 17.90 -0.90
N LEU A 162 -13.16 18.41 -0.92
CA LEU A 162 -14.20 17.93 -1.84
C LEU A 162 -13.88 18.25 -3.31
N THR A 163 -13.38 19.47 -3.60
CA THR A 163 -12.95 19.86 -4.94
C THR A 163 -11.75 19.03 -5.40
N GLN A 164 -10.81 18.80 -4.50
CA GLN A 164 -9.65 17.92 -4.75
C GLN A 164 -10.11 16.49 -5.12
N MET A 165 -11.02 15.92 -4.33
CA MET A 165 -11.60 14.60 -4.61
C MET A 165 -12.34 14.57 -5.94
N ALA A 166 -13.12 15.62 -6.26
CA ALA A 166 -13.82 15.72 -7.53
C ALA A 166 -12.85 15.74 -8.72
N MET A 167 -11.77 16.53 -8.64
CA MET A 167 -10.77 16.62 -9.72
C MET A 167 -10.01 15.30 -9.91
N VAL A 168 -9.55 14.67 -8.82
CA VAL A 168 -8.90 13.35 -8.89
C VAL A 168 -9.89 12.32 -9.46
N GLY A 169 -11.15 12.35 -9.03
CA GLY A 169 -12.20 11.48 -9.53
C GLY A 169 -12.48 11.66 -11.03
N VAL A 170 -12.48 12.89 -11.53
CA VAL A 170 -12.64 13.19 -12.97
C VAL A 170 -11.46 12.61 -13.77
N VAL A 171 -10.22 12.77 -13.30
CA VAL A 171 -9.05 12.18 -13.96
C VAL A 171 -9.15 10.65 -14.03
N PHE A 172 -9.54 10.00 -12.93
CA PHE A 172 -9.72 8.56 -12.90
C PHE A 172 -10.90 8.10 -13.76
N ALA A 173 -12.00 8.87 -13.80
CA ALA A 173 -13.13 8.57 -14.67
C ALA A 173 -12.75 8.67 -16.15
N ILE A 174 -11.97 9.68 -16.55
CA ILE A 174 -11.44 9.82 -17.91
C ILE A 174 -10.52 8.62 -18.25
N ALA A 175 -9.64 8.21 -17.32
CA ALA A 175 -8.77 7.06 -17.51
C ALA A 175 -9.57 5.77 -17.76
N VAL A 176 -10.57 5.51 -16.91
CA VAL A 176 -11.44 4.31 -17.08
C VAL A 176 -12.31 4.40 -18.32
N ALA A 177 -12.81 5.59 -18.67
CA ALA A 177 -13.55 5.79 -19.94
C ALA A 177 -12.64 5.50 -21.14
N ALA A 178 -11.38 5.95 -21.12
CA ALA A 178 -10.41 5.63 -22.16
C ALA A 178 -10.19 4.11 -22.29
N ARG A 179 -10.14 3.36 -21.18
CA ARG A 179 -10.07 1.90 -21.21
C ARG A 179 -11.29 1.26 -21.92
N ILE A 180 -12.48 1.77 -21.65
CA ILE A 180 -13.72 1.25 -22.23
C ILE A 180 -13.78 1.56 -23.73
N ILE A 181 -13.37 2.78 -24.13
CA ILE A 181 -13.44 3.27 -25.52
C ILE A 181 -12.37 2.61 -26.38
N PHE A 182 -11.11 2.66 -25.94
CA PHE A 182 -9.96 2.20 -26.72
C PHE A 182 -9.66 0.71 -26.58
N LYS A 183 -10.20 0.04 -25.54
CA LYS A 183 -10.01 -1.39 -25.26
C LYS A 183 -8.55 -1.82 -25.40
N PRO A 184 -7.60 -1.17 -24.73
CA PRO A 184 -6.18 -1.48 -24.87
C PRO A 184 -5.90 -2.94 -24.48
N ALA A 185 -4.92 -3.55 -25.13
CA ALA A 185 -4.47 -4.89 -24.78
C ALA A 185 -3.88 -4.92 -23.37
N ALA A 186 -4.03 -6.04 -22.67
CA ALA A 186 -3.70 -6.18 -21.23
C ALA A 186 -2.20 -5.98 -20.91
N ASP A 187 -1.34 -6.14 -21.89
CA ASP A 187 0.10 -6.00 -21.83
C ASP A 187 0.60 -4.56 -22.12
N THR A 188 -0.32 -3.60 -22.28
CA THR A 188 0.02 -2.21 -22.60
C THR A 188 0.08 -1.31 -21.37
N VAL A 189 0.94 -0.28 -21.43
CA VAL A 189 1.02 0.78 -20.42
C VAL A 189 -0.31 1.53 -20.28
N LEU A 190 -1.06 1.70 -21.40
CA LEU A 190 -2.38 2.32 -21.36
C LEU A 190 -3.36 1.48 -20.53
N PHE A 191 -3.38 0.14 -20.72
CA PHE A 191 -4.20 -0.76 -19.91
C PHE A 191 -3.84 -0.65 -18.42
N PHE A 192 -2.55 -0.56 -18.11
CA PHE A 192 -2.04 -0.44 -16.76
C PHE A 192 -2.55 0.84 -16.05
N TYR A 193 -2.40 2.02 -16.68
CA TYR A 193 -2.81 3.30 -16.06
C TYR A 193 -4.31 3.60 -16.13
N THR A 194 -5.08 2.83 -16.87
CA THR A 194 -6.55 2.99 -16.98
C THR A 194 -7.32 1.99 -16.12
N THR A 195 -6.66 1.40 -15.14
CA THR A 195 -7.26 0.40 -14.23
C THR A 195 -8.29 1.03 -13.28
N PRO A 196 -9.48 0.40 -13.10
CA PRO A 196 -10.48 0.89 -12.14
C PRO A 196 -10.03 0.89 -10.67
N ILE A 197 -8.97 0.16 -10.32
CA ILE A 197 -8.40 0.12 -8.97
C ILE A 197 -7.97 1.51 -8.46
N LEU A 198 -7.73 2.47 -9.36
CA LEU A 198 -7.44 3.86 -9.02
C LEU A 198 -8.52 4.51 -8.15
N PHE A 199 -9.79 4.10 -8.31
CA PHE A 199 -10.89 4.60 -7.48
C PHE A 199 -10.78 4.20 -6.01
N GLU A 200 -9.97 3.23 -5.66
CA GLU A 200 -9.72 2.84 -4.26
C GLU A 200 -8.93 3.91 -3.50
N PHE A 201 -8.01 4.61 -4.17
CA PHE A 201 -7.38 5.80 -3.59
C PHE A 201 -8.43 6.89 -3.31
N LEU A 202 -9.35 7.14 -4.24
CA LEU A 202 -10.43 8.12 -4.06
C LEU A 202 -11.38 7.71 -2.93
N ALA A 203 -11.72 6.43 -2.84
CA ALA A 203 -12.52 5.88 -1.75
C ALA A 203 -11.82 6.08 -0.40
N GLY A 204 -10.51 5.88 -0.34
CA GLY A 204 -9.69 6.19 0.83
C GLY A 204 -9.70 7.68 1.20
N MET A 205 -9.61 8.59 0.21
CA MET A 205 -9.76 10.03 0.44
C MET A 205 -11.13 10.36 1.06
N ALA A 206 -12.19 9.73 0.59
CA ALA A 206 -13.55 9.90 1.15
C ALA A 206 -13.61 9.47 2.62
N LEU A 207 -13.00 8.33 2.99
CA LEU A 207 -12.90 7.92 4.38
C LEU A 207 -12.14 8.93 5.24
N GLY A 208 -11.03 9.50 4.71
CA GLY A 208 -10.28 10.55 5.39
C GLY A 208 -11.13 11.79 5.66
N HIS A 209 -11.93 12.22 4.68
CA HIS A 209 -12.86 13.33 4.83
C HIS A 209 -13.99 13.03 5.84
N LEU A 210 -14.43 11.78 5.91
CA LEU A 210 -15.53 11.35 6.78
C LEU A 210 -15.07 10.84 8.16
N VAL A 211 -13.78 10.86 8.46
CA VAL A 211 -13.19 10.23 9.65
C VAL A 211 -13.86 10.67 10.96
N GLY A 212 -14.17 11.95 11.10
CA GLY A 212 -14.87 12.48 12.28
C GLY A 212 -16.30 11.95 12.46
N ARG A 213 -16.98 11.59 11.37
CA ARG A 213 -18.29 10.94 11.39
C ARG A 213 -18.18 9.46 11.73
N LEU A 214 -17.22 8.77 11.12
CA LEU A 214 -16.95 7.36 11.35
C LEU A 214 -16.61 7.09 12.83
N ALA A 215 -15.79 7.95 13.45
CA ALA A 215 -15.40 7.83 14.85
C ALA A 215 -16.57 8.00 15.85
N ARG A 216 -17.71 8.52 15.40
CA ARG A 216 -18.94 8.71 16.23
C ARG A 216 -19.96 7.60 16.05
N LEU A 217 -19.71 6.64 15.16
CA LEU A 217 -20.64 5.54 14.95
C LEU A 217 -20.70 4.63 16.18
N PRO A 218 -21.89 4.11 16.54
CA PRO A 218 -22.01 3.10 17.58
C PRO A 218 -21.15 1.88 17.26
N ALA A 219 -20.51 1.30 18.29
CA ALA A 219 -19.64 0.14 18.12
C ALA A 219 -20.35 -1.05 17.43
N VAL A 220 -21.65 -1.20 17.68
CA VAL A 220 -22.48 -2.25 17.06
C VAL A 220 -22.46 -2.14 15.53
N LEU A 221 -22.56 -0.92 14.98
CA LEU A 221 -22.49 -0.71 13.53
C LEU A 221 -21.08 -0.98 12.99
N GLY A 222 -20.04 -0.60 13.74
CA GLY A 222 -18.66 -0.91 13.39
C GLY A 222 -18.40 -2.42 13.33
N VAL A 223 -18.86 -3.17 14.34
CA VAL A 223 -18.73 -4.63 14.38
C VAL A 223 -19.55 -5.29 13.27
N SER A 224 -20.79 -4.86 13.04
CA SER A 224 -21.61 -5.40 11.94
C SER A 224 -20.98 -5.15 10.58
N ALA A 225 -20.43 -3.95 10.35
CA ALA A 225 -19.71 -3.63 9.11
C ALA A 225 -18.41 -4.46 8.96
N LEU A 226 -17.70 -4.71 10.06
CA LEU A 226 -16.51 -5.56 10.07
C LEU A 226 -16.85 -6.99 9.65
N VAL A 227 -17.85 -7.58 10.28
CA VAL A 227 -18.32 -8.95 9.97
C VAL A 227 -18.82 -9.02 8.53
N PHE A 228 -19.63 -8.05 8.10
CA PHE A 228 -20.14 -7.97 6.73
C PHE A 228 -19.01 -7.89 5.70
N ALA A 229 -17.99 -7.06 5.94
CA ALA A 229 -16.85 -6.92 5.04
C ALA A 229 -16.08 -8.24 4.90
N ILE A 230 -15.79 -8.91 6.02
CA ILE A 230 -15.06 -10.20 6.02
C ILE A 230 -15.89 -11.28 5.29
N VAL A 231 -17.17 -11.41 5.60
CA VAL A 231 -18.05 -12.37 4.95
C VAL A 231 -18.16 -12.07 3.45
N SER A 232 -18.31 -10.79 3.06
CA SER A 232 -18.36 -10.39 1.65
C SER A 232 -17.07 -10.76 0.92
N MET A 233 -15.88 -10.52 1.50
CA MET A 233 -14.60 -10.91 0.91
C MET A 233 -14.49 -12.42 0.69
N LEU A 234 -14.98 -13.22 1.63
CA LEU A 234 -14.98 -14.68 1.53
C LEU A 234 -15.98 -15.16 0.47
N VAL A 235 -17.21 -14.63 0.48
CA VAL A 235 -18.29 -15.05 -0.42
C VAL A 235 -18.02 -14.60 -1.86
N MET A 236 -17.58 -13.37 -2.08
CA MET A 236 -17.30 -12.84 -3.43
C MET A 236 -16.20 -13.63 -4.15
N GLY A 237 -15.39 -14.32 -3.39
CA GLY A 237 -14.41 -15.23 -3.94
C GLY A 237 -14.91 -16.59 -4.38
N LEU A 238 -16.12 -16.96 -4.04
CA LEU A 238 -16.67 -18.30 -4.36
C LEU A 238 -17.23 -18.42 -5.79
N GLY A 239 -16.83 -17.56 -6.73
CA GLY A 239 -17.16 -17.75 -8.16
C GLY A 239 -18.09 -16.71 -8.79
N PHE A 240 -18.30 -15.58 -8.15
CA PHE A 240 -19.02 -14.45 -8.77
C PHE A 240 -18.10 -13.73 -9.77
N ASN A 241 -18.45 -13.72 -11.06
CA ASN A 241 -17.75 -12.98 -12.12
C ASN A 241 -17.98 -11.45 -12.00
N LEU A 242 -17.66 -10.88 -10.86
CA LEU A 242 -17.73 -9.44 -10.65
C LEU A 242 -16.38 -8.77 -10.97
N PRO A 243 -16.39 -7.53 -11.46
CA PRO A 243 -15.17 -6.74 -11.58
C PRO A 243 -14.44 -6.67 -10.23
N ARG A 244 -13.11 -6.75 -10.23
CA ARG A 244 -12.24 -6.75 -9.03
C ARG A 244 -12.62 -5.65 -8.03
N THR A 245 -12.80 -4.42 -8.50
CA THR A 245 -13.16 -3.27 -7.66
C THR A 245 -14.46 -3.46 -6.89
N LEU A 246 -15.42 -4.18 -7.45
CA LEU A 246 -16.68 -4.52 -6.76
C LEU A 246 -16.50 -5.71 -5.82
N ALA A 247 -15.81 -6.76 -6.28
CA ALA A 247 -15.65 -8.00 -5.52
C ALA A 247 -14.69 -7.83 -4.32
N GLN A 248 -13.68 -7.00 -4.44
CA GLN A 248 -12.61 -6.83 -3.46
C GLN A 248 -12.53 -5.39 -2.91
N GLY A 249 -12.60 -4.37 -3.77
CA GLY A 249 -12.45 -2.96 -3.37
C GLY A 249 -13.58 -2.48 -2.45
N ILE A 250 -14.86 -2.81 -2.73
CA ILE A 250 -15.99 -2.40 -1.86
C ILE A 250 -15.90 -3.08 -0.48
N PRO A 251 -15.73 -4.40 -0.36
CA PRO A 251 -15.54 -5.03 0.95
C PRO A 251 -14.30 -4.49 1.69
N ALA A 252 -13.18 -4.22 0.99
CA ALA A 252 -12.01 -3.60 1.59
C ALA A 252 -12.30 -2.19 2.13
N LEU A 253 -13.07 -1.38 1.39
CA LEU A 253 -13.51 -0.06 1.84
C LEU A 253 -14.33 -0.14 3.12
N ILE A 254 -15.31 -1.05 3.18
CA ILE A 254 -16.14 -1.27 4.36
C ILE A 254 -15.29 -1.75 5.53
N LEU A 255 -14.32 -2.65 5.29
CA LEU A 255 -13.39 -3.13 6.32
C LEU A 255 -12.57 -1.99 6.93
N VAL A 256 -11.99 -1.13 6.10
CA VAL A 256 -11.21 0.03 6.58
C VAL A 256 -12.11 1.00 7.35
N ALA A 257 -13.33 1.30 6.86
CA ALA A 257 -14.29 2.16 7.55
C ALA A 257 -14.70 1.60 8.92
N ALA A 258 -14.98 0.30 8.99
CA ALA A 258 -15.32 -0.40 10.24
C ALA A 258 -14.16 -0.34 11.25
N CYS A 259 -12.93 -0.61 10.81
CA CYS A 259 -11.75 -0.53 11.67
C CYS A 259 -11.48 0.89 12.18
N ILE A 260 -11.72 1.93 11.36
CA ILE A 260 -11.63 3.34 11.79
C ILE A 260 -12.69 3.65 12.83
N SER A 261 -13.94 3.19 12.66
CA SER A 261 -15.01 3.42 13.64
C SER A 261 -14.74 2.73 14.97
N LEU A 262 -14.02 1.62 14.97
CA LEU A 262 -13.63 0.84 16.15
C LEU A 262 -12.24 1.21 16.71
N GLU A 263 -11.64 2.32 16.29
CA GLU A 263 -10.27 2.71 16.65
C GLU A 263 -10.02 2.72 18.18
N SER A 264 -10.98 3.14 18.98
CA SER A 264 -10.87 3.15 20.44
C SER A 264 -10.63 1.74 21.01
N TYR A 265 -11.29 0.74 20.45
CA TYR A 265 -11.12 -0.68 20.84
C TYR A 265 -9.77 -1.22 20.35
N PHE A 266 -9.35 -0.88 19.14
CA PHE A 266 -8.04 -1.27 18.63
C PHE A 266 -6.91 -0.71 19.49
N ARG A 267 -6.99 0.55 19.94
CA ARG A 267 -6.00 1.15 20.85
C ARG A 267 -5.90 0.42 22.19
N LEU A 268 -7.02 -0.04 22.71
CA LEU A 268 -7.07 -0.70 24.01
C LEU A 268 -6.64 -2.17 23.94
N LEU A 269 -7.10 -2.89 22.91
CA LEU A 269 -7.02 -4.36 22.85
C LEU A 269 -5.92 -4.88 21.92
N ALA A 270 -5.38 -4.05 21.03
CA ALA A 270 -4.47 -4.53 20.00
C ALA A 270 -3.13 -5.02 20.56
N PRO A 271 -2.70 -6.24 20.21
CA PRO A 271 -1.39 -6.75 20.55
C PRO A 271 -0.29 -5.89 19.90
N ARG A 272 0.74 -5.52 20.67
CA ARG A 272 1.89 -4.73 20.17
C ARG A 272 2.60 -5.39 18.98
N VAL A 273 2.54 -6.72 18.88
CA VAL A 273 3.13 -7.47 17.77
C VAL A 273 2.46 -7.12 16.44
N LEU A 274 1.12 -6.99 16.40
CA LEU A 274 0.40 -6.62 15.18
C LEU A 274 0.71 -5.17 14.74
N ALA A 275 0.87 -4.26 15.70
CA ALA A 275 1.27 -2.90 15.40
C ALA A 275 2.71 -2.86 14.80
N ARG A 276 3.65 -3.65 15.35
CA ARG A 276 5.02 -3.80 14.81
C ARG A 276 5.03 -4.38 13.39
N LEU A 277 4.18 -5.35 13.11
CA LEU A 277 4.01 -5.89 11.76
C LEU A 277 3.50 -4.80 10.80
N GLY A 278 2.59 -3.94 11.28
CA GLY A 278 2.11 -2.77 10.55
C GLY A 278 3.22 -1.76 10.23
N ASP A 279 4.12 -1.51 11.18
CA ASP A 279 5.29 -0.65 10.96
C ASP A 279 6.22 -1.22 9.90
N ALA A 280 6.45 -2.53 9.90
CA ALA A 280 7.29 -3.26 8.94
C ALA A 280 6.54 -3.68 7.66
N SER A 281 5.28 -3.26 7.47
CA SER A 281 4.44 -3.71 6.35
C SER A 281 5.02 -3.39 4.97
N TYR A 282 5.71 -2.26 4.83
CA TYR A 282 6.36 -1.87 3.58
C TYR A 282 7.61 -2.73 3.32
N SER A 283 8.42 -3.00 4.35
CA SER A 283 9.51 -3.97 4.26
C SER A 283 8.97 -5.35 3.88
N LEU A 284 7.90 -5.84 4.52
CA LEU A 284 7.31 -7.14 4.20
C LEU A 284 6.82 -7.21 2.76
N TYR A 285 6.17 -6.13 2.30
CA TYR A 285 5.65 -6.04 0.93
C TYR A 285 6.77 -6.07 -0.12
N LEU A 286 7.93 -5.45 0.10
CA LEU A 286 9.01 -5.42 -0.89
C LEU A 286 9.98 -6.61 -0.77
N THR A 287 10.16 -7.19 0.41
CA THR A 287 11.15 -8.26 0.61
C THR A 287 10.60 -9.65 0.31
N HIS A 288 9.27 -9.88 0.44
CA HIS A 288 8.73 -11.23 0.31
C HIS A 288 9.00 -11.89 -1.05
N PRO A 289 8.94 -11.22 -2.23
CA PRO A 289 9.23 -11.89 -3.48
C PRO A 289 10.69 -12.36 -3.56
N ILE A 290 11.60 -11.59 -2.96
CA ILE A 290 13.03 -11.91 -2.89
C ILE A 290 13.24 -13.13 -2.00
N VAL A 291 12.61 -13.14 -0.81
CA VAL A 291 12.68 -14.27 0.12
C VAL A 291 12.09 -15.52 -0.52
N LEU A 292 10.92 -15.42 -1.14
CA LEU A 292 10.28 -16.56 -1.79
C LEU A 292 11.15 -17.10 -2.94
N LEU A 293 11.70 -16.24 -3.77
CA LEU A 293 12.60 -16.64 -4.87
C LEU A 293 13.82 -17.40 -4.35
N ALA A 294 14.42 -16.96 -3.25
CA ALA A 294 15.63 -17.55 -2.70
C ALA A 294 15.36 -18.86 -1.91
N THR A 295 14.22 -18.96 -1.23
CA THR A 295 13.98 -20.03 -0.25
C THR A 295 13.00 -21.09 -0.71
N ALA A 296 12.04 -20.75 -1.57
CA ALA A 296 11.02 -21.71 -2.00
C ALA A 296 11.58 -22.98 -2.67
N PRO A 297 12.60 -22.92 -3.55
CA PRO A 297 13.19 -24.13 -4.14
C PRO A 297 13.80 -25.06 -3.07
N VAL A 298 14.44 -24.49 -2.05
CA VAL A 298 15.04 -25.27 -0.95
C VAL A 298 13.96 -25.94 -0.11
N VAL A 299 12.91 -25.20 0.24
CA VAL A 299 11.80 -25.74 1.02
C VAL A 299 11.01 -26.80 0.23
N ALA A 300 10.81 -26.59 -1.06
CA ALA A 300 10.15 -27.58 -1.92
C ALA A 300 10.94 -28.90 -2.02
N SER A 301 12.28 -28.82 -2.08
CA SER A 301 13.14 -30.02 -2.12
C SER A 301 13.18 -30.82 -0.80
N ALA A 302 12.77 -30.21 0.32
CA ALA A 302 12.80 -30.86 1.64
C ALA A 302 11.70 -31.91 1.85
N ASN A 303 10.83 -32.14 0.87
CA ASN A 303 9.76 -33.16 0.87
C ASN A 303 8.83 -33.08 2.10
N VAL A 304 8.59 -31.88 2.60
CA VAL A 304 7.68 -31.57 3.73
C VAL A 304 6.26 -31.30 3.23
N SER A 305 5.28 -31.38 4.13
CA SER A 305 3.90 -31.05 3.75
C SER A 305 3.79 -29.59 3.27
N PRO A 306 2.91 -29.29 2.30
CA PRO A 306 2.70 -27.93 1.78
C PRO A 306 2.36 -26.91 2.87
N TRP A 307 1.63 -27.31 3.89
CA TRP A 307 1.29 -26.48 5.04
C TRP A 307 2.51 -26.08 5.87
N LEU A 308 3.40 -27.06 6.10
CA LEU A 308 4.66 -26.78 6.80
C LEU A 308 5.56 -25.89 5.95
N ALA A 309 5.69 -26.19 4.65
CA ALA A 309 6.43 -25.38 3.70
C ALA A 309 5.93 -23.92 3.69
N GLY A 310 4.62 -23.72 3.53
CA GLY A 310 4.00 -22.38 3.57
C GLY A 310 4.24 -21.65 4.89
N THR A 311 4.11 -22.35 6.03
CA THR A 311 4.36 -21.77 7.35
C THR A 311 5.81 -21.31 7.50
N VAL A 312 6.78 -22.13 7.08
CA VAL A 312 8.21 -21.79 7.11
C VAL A 312 8.51 -20.59 6.23
N LEU A 313 7.96 -20.53 5.01
CA LEU A 313 8.15 -19.41 4.10
C LEU A 313 7.54 -18.11 4.64
N VAL A 314 6.33 -18.15 5.20
CA VAL A 314 5.72 -16.97 5.86
C VAL A 314 6.58 -16.49 7.03
N ALA A 315 7.03 -17.41 7.88
CA ALA A 315 7.90 -17.06 9.01
C ALA A 315 9.22 -16.44 8.54
N ALA A 316 9.84 -16.97 7.48
CA ALA A 316 11.04 -16.42 6.86
C ALA A 316 10.77 -14.98 6.31
N CYS A 317 9.66 -14.78 5.57
CA CYS A 317 9.28 -13.46 5.08
C CYS A 317 9.10 -12.45 6.23
N ILE A 318 8.42 -12.82 7.31
CA ILE A 318 8.25 -11.97 8.50
C ILE A 318 9.60 -11.65 9.15
N ALA A 319 10.45 -12.66 9.38
CA ALA A 319 11.74 -12.46 10.02
C ALA A 319 12.65 -11.53 9.21
N VAL A 320 12.77 -11.76 7.89
CA VAL A 320 13.55 -10.91 6.98
C VAL A 320 12.97 -9.50 6.92
N SER A 321 11.64 -9.36 6.91
CA SER A 321 11.01 -8.03 6.87
C SER A 321 11.26 -7.22 8.13
N LEU A 322 11.19 -7.84 9.32
CA LEU A 322 11.47 -7.15 10.59
C LEU A 322 12.94 -6.73 10.69
N ALA A 323 13.86 -7.59 10.22
CA ALA A 323 15.28 -7.23 10.11
C ALA A 323 15.48 -6.08 9.12
N SER A 324 14.94 -6.19 7.91
CA SER A 324 15.04 -5.18 6.86
C SER A 324 14.44 -3.84 7.29
N TYR A 325 13.28 -3.86 7.97
CA TYR A 325 12.70 -2.67 8.58
C TYR A 325 13.65 -2.01 9.57
N SER A 326 14.23 -2.80 10.48
CA SER A 326 15.05 -2.27 11.57
C SER A 326 16.40 -1.75 11.10
N PHE A 327 17.05 -2.45 10.17
CA PHE A 327 18.42 -2.17 9.75
C PHE A 327 18.53 -1.34 8.45
N ILE A 328 17.48 -1.31 7.60
CA ILE A 328 17.53 -0.62 6.32
C ILE A 328 16.43 0.45 6.22
N GLU A 329 15.14 0.09 6.29
CA GLU A 329 14.05 1.03 6.06
C GLU A 329 14.06 2.17 7.10
N LYS A 330 14.07 1.84 8.38
CA LYS A 330 14.03 2.82 9.47
C LYS A 330 15.21 3.79 9.48
N PRO A 331 16.49 3.37 9.29
CA PRO A 331 17.61 4.27 9.10
C PRO A 331 17.49 5.18 7.88
N LEU A 332 17.07 4.64 6.72
CA LEU A 332 16.84 5.44 5.51
C LEU A 332 15.79 6.53 5.74
N LEU A 333 14.69 6.19 6.42
CA LEU A 333 13.67 7.17 6.79
C LEU A 333 14.19 8.24 7.74
N ALA A 334 15.07 7.90 8.67
CA ALA A 334 15.68 8.86 9.59
C ALA A 334 16.58 9.86 8.85
N ILE A 335 17.45 9.38 7.96
CA ILE A 335 18.32 10.21 7.12
C ILE A 335 17.49 11.16 6.25
N SER A 336 16.47 10.64 5.59
CA SER A 336 15.57 11.40 4.73
C SER A 336 14.84 12.53 5.47
N ARG A 337 14.41 12.29 6.71
CA ARG A 337 13.77 13.32 7.56
C ARG A 337 14.73 14.43 7.96
N MET A 338 15.99 14.12 8.29
CA MET A 338 17.01 15.12 8.59
C MET A 338 17.29 16.03 7.38
N SER A 339 17.39 15.46 6.19
CA SER A 339 17.60 16.22 4.95
C SER A 339 16.42 17.16 4.66
N LEU A 340 15.18 16.71 4.88
CA LEU A 340 13.97 17.54 4.69
C LEU A 340 13.89 18.68 5.72
N SER A 341 14.22 18.44 6.99
CA SER A 341 14.22 19.50 8.01
C SER A 341 15.27 20.56 7.72
N ALA A 342 16.48 20.17 7.29
CA ALA A 342 17.53 21.10 6.88
C ALA A 342 17.13 21.95 5.65
N TYR A 343 16.40 21.38 4.70
CA TYR A 343 15.86 22.12 3.54
C TYR A 343 14.81 23.15 3.95
N GLN A 344 13.88 22.78 4.85
CA GLN A 344 12.82 23.69 5.33
C GLN A 344 13.38 24.88 6.13
N VAL A 345 14.44 24.68 6.90
CA VAL A 345 15.13 25.77 7.64
C VAL A 345 15.82 26.73 6.68
N LYS A 346 16.38 26.27 5.56
CA LYS A 346 17.01 27.13 4.54
C LYS A 346 16.03 27.89 3.66
N ALA A 347 14.77 27.47 3.58
CA ALA A 347 13.72 28.07 2.75
C ALA A 347 12.87 29.11 3.52
N GLN A 348 13.11 29.30 4.82
CA GLN A 348 12.58 30.39 5.68
C GLN A 348 13.57 31.53 5.80
#